data_c867cf676530a8e1e0fc4dac927b7b30
#
_entry.id   c867cf676530a8e1e0fc4dac927b7b30
#
_cell.length_a   1.000
_cell.length_b   1.000
_cell.length_c   1.000
_cell.angle_alpha   90.00
_cell.angle_beta   90.00
_cell.angle_gamma   90.00
#
_symmetry.space_group_name_H-M   'P 1'
#
loop_
_entity.id
_entity.type
_entity.pdbx_description
1 polymer ?
#
loop_
_entity_poly.entity_id
_entity_poly.type
_entity_poly.pdbx_seq_one_letter_code
_entity_poly.pdbx_strand_id
1 'polypeptide(L)'
;MYALIKQVEDKFRKKQVVDIRSGDSVKVHQRIKEGAKERIQIFEGLVIRTDRKDSMTSTITVRRVASGVGVEKSFLLHSPLVEKVEVTKRSKVRRKYLSYMRKRSGKGTRLTALDFDKKTINDVTDPEAEAEVARLHEVQKQEHEAAAAEKAAEDAKLEAKADEVQARHDESK
;
A
#
# COMPACT_ATOMS: atom_id res chain seq x y z
N MET A 1 27.93 25.26 3.32
CA MET A 1 27.11 24.31 4.09
C MET A 1 25.92 23.75 3.28
N TYR A 2 25.19 24.57 2.53
CA TYR A 2 24.06 24.16 1.67
C TYR A 2 24.43 23.13 0.58
N ALA A 3 25.61 23.28 -0.04
CA ALA A 3 26.05 22.38 -1.11
C ALA A 3 26.30 20.93 -0.63
N LEU A 4 26.86 20.77 0.56
CA LEU A 4 27.10 19.44 1.15
C LEU A 4 25.79 18.73 1.50
N ILE A 5 24.82 19.46 2.06
CA ILE A 5 23.50 18.91 2.37
C ILE A 5 22.83 18.45 1.08
N LYS A 6 22.88 19.26 0.02
CA LYS A 6 22.29 18.91 -1.27
C LYS A 6 22.94 17.65 -1.90
N GLN A 7 24.25 17.50 -1.81
CA GLN A 7 24.94 16.29 -2.28
C GLN A 7 24.47 15.02 -1.55
N VAL A 8 24.24 15.12 -0.24
CA VAL A 8 23.72 14.00 0.55
C VAL A 8 22.26 13.72 0.19
N GLU A 9 21.43 14.77 0.06
CA GLU A 9 20.03 14.62 -0.35
C GLU A 9 19.89 13.97 -1.73
N ASP A 10 20.68 14.40 -2.70
CA ASP A 10 20.65 13.88 -4.08
C ASP A 10 21.03 12.39 -4.14
N LYS A 11 21.88 11.93 -3.22
CA LYS A 11 22.28 10.51 -3.13
C LYS A 11 21.14 9.59 -2.68
N PHE A 12 20.26 10.08 -1.80
CA PHE A 12 19.14 9.30 -1.23
C PHE A 12 17.79 9.64 -1.85
N ARG A 13 17.74 10.64 -2.71
CA ARG A 13 16.52 11.05 -3.38
C ARG A 13 16.16 10.04 -4.47
N LYS A 14 14.93 9.54 -4.46
CA LYS A 14 14.39 8.76 -5.58
C LYS A 14 14.39 9.60 -6.84
N LYS A 15 14.92 9.06 -7.92
CA LYS A 15 15.05 9.77 -9.20
C LYS A 15 13.69 10.10 -9.80
N GLN A 16 12.73 9.22 -9.62
CA GLN A 16 11.40 9.33 -10.19
C GLN A 16 10.35 9.20 -9.07
N VAL A 17 9.50 10.20 -8.97
CA VAL A 17 8.38 10.24 -8.01
C VAL A 17 7.16 10.80 -8.73
N VAL A 18 6.04 10.12 -8.58
CA VAL A 18 4.75 10.50 -9.18
C VAL A 18 4.32 11.89 -8.69
N ASP A 19 3.81 12.75 -9.60
CA ASP A 19 3.23 14.06 -9.23
C ASP A 19 1.88 13.89 -8.54
N ILE A 20 1.91 13.84 -7.22
CA ILE A 20 0.75 13.67 -6.37
C ILE A 20 0.25 15.03 -5.90
N ARG A 21 -1.07 15.21 -5.97
CA ARG A 21 -1.74 16.44 -5.55
C ARG A 21 -2.79 16.14 -4.48
N SER A 22 -3.09 17.13 -3.64
CA SER A 22 -4.23 17.03 -2.73
C SER A 22 -5.52 16.83 -3.54
N GLY A 23 -6.37 15.90 -3.12
CA GLY A 23 -7.58 15.50 -3.86
C GLY A 23 -7.39 14.28 -4.75
N ASP A 24 -6.17 13.79 -4.95
CA ASP A 24 -5.91 12.55 -5.67
C ASP A 24 -6.25 11.34 -4.78
N SER A 25 -6.86 10.31 -5.36
CA SER A 25 -6.96 9.00 -4.71
C SER A 25 -5.74 8.19 -5.11
N VAL A 26 -5.04 7.65 -4.12
CA VAL A 26 -3.76 6.96 -4.32
C VAL A 26 -3.75 5.60 -3.65
N LYS A 27 -2.94 4.68 -4.20
CA LYS A 27 -2.51 3.45 -3.56
C LYS A 27 -1.03 3.60 -3.22
N VAL A 28 -0.72 3.53 -1.93
CA VAL A 28 0.65 3.59 -1.43
C VAL A 28 1.09 2.18 -1.05
N HIS A 29 2.11 1.66 -1.73
CA HIS A 29 2.74 0.39 -1.44
C HIS A 29 3.84 0.62 -0.41
N GLN A 30 3.59 0.19 0.81
CA GLN A 30 4.53 0.34 1.91
C GLN A 30 5.13 -1.00 2.29
N ARG A 31 6.46 -1.06 2.37
CA ARG A 31 7.20 -2.18 2.93
C ARG A 31 7.11 -2.15 4.45
N ILE A 32 6.63 -3.24 5.02
CA ILE A 32 6.55 -3.44 6.48
C ILE A 32 7.43 -4.61 6.82
N LYS A 33 8.25 -4.43 7.86
CA LYS A 33 9.10 -5.47 8.41
C LYS A 33 8.48 -6.01 9.70
N GLU A 34 8.17 -7.30 9.70
CA GLU A 34 7.58 -8.01 10.82
C GLU A 34 8.54 -9.12 11.27
N GLY A 35 9.41 -8.81 12.25
CA GLY A 35 10.49 -9.70 12.65
C GLY A 35 11.49 -9.96 11.53
N ALA A 36 11.62 -11.20 11.09
CA ALA A 36 12.50 -11.61 9.99
C ALA A 36 11.83 -11.51 8.60
N LYS A 37 10.51 -11.33 8.54
CA LYS A 37 9.75 -11.27 7.28
C LYS A 37 9.48 -9.83 6.88
N GLU A 38 9.53 -9.58 5.57
CA GLU A 38 9.14 -8.31 4.96
C GLU A 38 7.91 -8.53 4.08
N ARG A 39 6.93 -7.64 4.20
CA ARG A 39 5.76 -7.66 3.34
C ARG A 39 5.38 -6.29 2.84
N ILE A 40 4.73 -6.23 1.69
CA ILE A 40 4.19 -5.02 1.13
C ILE A 40 2.73 -4.88 1.56
N GLN A 41 2.41 -3.76 2.20
CA GLN A 41 1.04 -3.39 2.55
C GLN A 41 0.58 -2.23 1.68
N ILE A 42 -0.57 -2.40 1.06
CA ILE A 42 -1.19 -1.35 0.25
C ILE A 42 -2.13 -0.51 1.12
N PHE A 43 -1.86 0.80 1.16
CA PHE A 43 -2.74 1.75 1.81
C PHE A 43 -3.42 2.62 0.74
N GLU A 44 -4.71 2.39 0.51
CA GLU A 44 -5.51 3.15 -0.46
C GLU A 44 -6.32 4.22 0.25
N GLY A 45 -6.35 5.44 -0.31
CA GLY A 45 -7.14 6.53 0.24
C GLY A 45 -7.02 7.84 -0.54
N LEU A 46 -7.65 8.87 0.00
CA LEU A 46 -7.64 10.22 -0.53
C LEU A 46 -6.47 11.02 0.06
N VAL A 47 -5.70 11.68 -0.78
CA VAL A 47 -4.66 12.61 -0.35
C VAL A 47 -5.32 13.89 0.14
N ILE A 48 -5.23 14.12 1.45
CA ILE A 48 -5.80 15.33 2.08
C ILE A 48 -4.80 16.47 2.19
N ARG A 49 -3.50 16.17 2.17
CA ARG A 49 -2.44 17.16 2.32
C ARG A 49 -1.18 16.71 1.59
N THR A 50 -0.50 17.66 0.98
CA THR A 50 0.83 17.49 0.40
C THR A 50 1.73 18.61 0.93
N ASP A 51 2.88 18.25 1.48
CA ASP A 51 3.84 19.21 2.03
C ASP A 51 5.19 19.09 1.34
N ARG A 52 5.91 20.21 1.26
CA ARG A 52 7.29 20.32 0.77
C ARG A 52 7.51 19.58 -0.55
N LYS A 53 6.60 19.83 -1.54
CA LYS A 53 6.74 19.30 -2.88
C LYS A 53 8.16 19.61 -3.41
N ASP A 54 8.72 18.67 -4.16
CA ASP A 54 10.06 18.77 -4.76
C ASP A 54 11.26 18.78 -3.78
N SER A 55 11.02 18.54 -2.49
CA SER A 55 12.05 18.37 -1.47
C SER A 55 12.24 16.89 -1.10
N MET A 56 13.43 16.53 -0.63
CA MET A 56 13.70 15.20 -0.03
C MET A 56 12.71 14.86 1.09
N THR A 57 12.23 15.88 1.82
CA THR A 57 11.24 15.75 2.89
C THR A 57 9.80 15.86 2.41
N SER A 58 9.54 15.66 1.09
CA SER A 58 8.20 15.68 0.52
C SER A 58 7.31 14.63 1.19
N THR A 59 6.17 15.07 1.69
CA THR A 59 5.25 14.24 2.48
C THR A 59 3.84 14.35 1.95
N ILE A 60 3.16 13.23 1.88
CA ILE A 60 1.71 13.16 1.60
C ILE A 60 0.97 12.59 2.80
N THR A 61 -0.19 13.13 3.10
CA THR A 61 -1.09 12.58 4.11
C THR A 61 -2.31 11.99 3.41
N VAL A 62 -2.47 10.68 3.56
CA VAL A 62 -3.55 9.92 2.94
C VAL A 62 -4.58 9.54 4.00
N ARG A 63 -5.86 9.77 3.69
CA ARG A 63 -7.00 9.44 4.54
C ARG A 63 -7.87 8.37 3.90
N ARG A 64 -8.23 7.37 4.68
CA ARG A 64 -9.28 6.41 4.33
C ARG A 64 -10.24 6.23 5.50
N VAL A 65 -11.44 5.77 5.21
CA VAL A 65 -12.39 5.35 6.24
C VAL A 65 -12.40 3.82 6.28
N ALA A 66 -12.06 3.25 7.42
CA ALA A 66 -12.07 1.82 7.66
C ALA A 66 -13.03 1.52 8.81
N SER A 67 -14.05 0.69 8.57
CA SER A 67 -15.07 0.31 9.58
C SER A 67 -15.70 1.52 10.27
N GLY A 68 -16.01 2.59 9.51
CA GLY A 68 -16.58 3.82 10.03
C GLY A 68 -15.60 4.80 10.68
N VAL A 69 -14.35 4.37 10.92
CA VAL A 69 -13.30 5.21 11.52
C VAL A 69 -12.41 5.82 10.44
N GLY A 70 -12.18 7.13 10.54
CA GLY A 70 -11.26 7.84 9.64
C GLY A 70 -9.81 7.66 10.07
N VAL A 71 -9.03 6.96 9.26
CA VAL A 71 -7.60 6.72 9.47
C VAL A 71 -6.79 7.63 8.56
N GLU A 72 -5.81 8.33 9.10
CA GLU A 72 -4.88 9.19 8.37
C GLU A 72 -3.46 8.70 8.59
N LYS A 73 -2.72 8.58 7.50
CA LYS A 73 -1.32 8.17 7.53
C LYS A 73 -0.50 9.08 6.64
N SER A 74 0.62 9.57 7.17
CA SER A 74 1.56 10.41 6.42
C SER A 74 2.72 9.56 5.92
N PHE A 75 3.08 9.76 4.65
CA PHE A 75 4.15 9.04 3.98
C PHE A 75 5.18 10.02 3.45
N LEU A 76 6.45 9.78 3.73
CA LEU A 76 7.59 10.44 3.09
C LEU A 76 7.81 9.79 1.73
N LEU A 77 7.69 10.54 0.63
CA LEU A 77 7.75 10.00 -0.73
C LEU A 77 9.11 9.39 -1.07
N HIS A 78 10.20 9.98 -0.58
CA HIS A 78 11.56 9.51 -0.81
C HIS A 78 12.04 8.45 0.20
N SER A 79 11.16 8.03 1.13
CA SER A 79 11.51 6.96 2.07
C SER A 79 11.69 5.62 1.36
N PRO A 80 12.70 4.81 1.73
CA PRO A 80 12.86 3.45 1.22
C PRO A 80 11.72 2.51 1.63
N LEU A 81 10.96 2.86 2.68
CA LEU A 81 9.79 2.09 3.10
C LEU A 81 8.58 2.26 2.17
N VAL A 82 8.53 3.34 1.38
CA VAL A 82 7.50 3.56 0.36
C VAL A 82 8.05 3.04 -0.96
N GLU A 83 7.57 1.91 -1.44
CA GLU A 83 8.03 1.31 -2.69
C GLU A 83 7.50 2.10 -3.88
N LYS A 84 6.18 2.14 -4.00
CA LYS A 84 5.47 2.72 -5.13
C LYS A 84 4.25 3.51 -4.65
N VAL A 85 3.92 4.57 -5.37
CA VAL A 85 2.66 5.30 -5.19
C VAL A 85 1.97 5.38 -6.54
N GLU A 86 0.72 4.91 -6.59
CA GLU A 86 -0.10 4.93 -7.80
C GLU A 86 -1.27 5.89 -7.63
N VAL A 87 -1.48 6.76 -8.60
CA VAL A 87 -2.66 7.63 -8.65
C VAL A 87 -3.79 6.89 -9.36
N THR A 88 -4.87 6.61 -8.64
CA THR A 88 -6.04 5.92 -9.19
C THR A 88 -7.09 6.86 -9.74
N LYS A 89 -7.29 8.02 -9.08
CA LYS A 89 -8.23 9.06 -9.50
C LYS A 89 -7.65 10.42 -9.20
N ARG A 90 -7.91 11.38 -10.05
CA ARG A 90 -7.58 12.79 -9.85
C ARG A 90 -8.84 13.60 -9.66
N SER A 91 -8.84 14.55 -8.74
CA SER A 91 -10.01 15.38 -8.46
C SER A 91 -9.66 16.84 -8.37
N LYS A 92 -10.60 17.69 -8.84
CA LYS A 92 -10.45 19.15 -8.78
C LYS A 92 -10.69 19.66 -7.37
N VAL A 93 -9.67 20.25 -6.77
CA VAL A 93 -9.75 20.89 -5.46
C VAL A 93 -9.14 22.29 -5.49
N ARG A 94 -9.62 23.19 -4.63
CA ARG A 94 -9.13 24.57 -4.55
C ARG A 94 -8.09 24.78 -3.46
N ARG A 95 -8.02 23.87 -2.49
CA ARG A 95 -7.15 24.00 -1.32
C ARG A 95 -6.09 22.89 -1.31
N LYS A 96 -4.88 23.22 -0.90
CA LYS A 96 -3.80 22.26 -0.70
C LYS A 96 -4.04 21.33 0.50
N TYR A 97 -4.73 21.82 1.53
CA TYR A 97 -5.08 21.04 2.71
C TYR A 97 -6.60 20.90 2.82
N LEU A 98 -7.09 19.67 2.75
CA LEU A 98 -8.51 19.31 2.71
C LEU A 98 -9.01 18.90 4.10
N SER A 99 -8.76 19.72 5.13
CA SER A 99 -9.16 19.42 6.52
C SER A 99 -10.66 19.19 6.69
N TYR A 100 -11.49 19.84 5.86
CA TYR A 100 -12.94 19.71 5.87
C TYR A 100 -13.43 18.29 5.52
N MET A 101 -12.61 17.48 4.83
CA MET A 101 -12.94 16.09 4.50
C MET A 101 -13.09 15.20 5.74
N ARG A 102 -12.51 15.61 6.86
CA ARG A 102 -12.67 14.90 8.14
C ARG A 102 -14.10 14.92 8.67
N LYS A 103 -14.85 16.00 8.39
CA LYS A 103 -16.21 16.22 8.83
C LYS A 103 -17.26 15.71 7.84
N ARG A 104 -16.84 15.35 6.61
CA ARG A 104 -17.77 14.92 5.56
C ARG A 104 -17.90 13.41 5.55
N SER A 105 -19.11 12.91 5.27
CA SER A 105 -19.43 11.50 5.11
C SER A 105 -20.37 11.28 3.92
N GLY A 106 -20.46 10.06 3.44
CA GLY A 106 -21.37 9.66 2.37
C GLY A 106 -21.18 10.46 1.08
N LYS A 107 -22.27 10.99 0.52
CA LYS A 107 -22.25 11.74 -0.76
C LYS A 107 -21.39 13.00 -0.68
N GLY A 108 -21.27 13.62 0.50
CA GLY A 108 -20.46 14.83 0.71
C GLY A 108 -18.95 14.66 0.56
N THR A 109 -18.46 13.42 0.56
CA THR A 109 -17.03 13.12 0.34
C THR A 109 -16.64 13.01 -1.14
N ARG A 110 -17.63 12.95 -2.03
CA ARG A 110 -17.36 12.82 -3.46
C ARG A 110 -16.82 14.14 -4.01
N LEU A 111 -15.63 14.08 -4.60
CA LEU A 111 -15.00 15.20 -5.29
C LEU A 111 -15.27 15.10 -6.78
N THR A 112 -15.27 16.24 -7.46
CA THR A 112 -15.41 16.29 -8.92
C THR A 112 -14.17 15.67 -9.56
N ALA A 113 -14.35 14.59 -10.32
CA ALA A 113 -13.27 13.93 -11.03
C ALA A 113 -12.70 14.82 -12.13
N LEU A 114 -11.42 14.66 -12.38
CA LEU A 114 -10.71 15.17 -13.54
C LEU A 114 -10.23 13.99 -14.38
N ASP A 115 -10.41 14.07 -15.67
CA ASP A 115 -9.83 13.10 -16.57
C ASP A 115 -8.31 13.30 -16.62
N PHE A 116 -7.57 12.21 -16.52
CA PHE A 116 -6.11 12.19 -16.58
C PHE A 116 -5.61 10.87 -17.13
N ASP A 117 -4.47 10.89 -17.78
CA ASP A 117 -3.83 9.68 -18.26
C ASP A 117 -3.10 8.98 -17.11
N LYS A 118 -3.71 7.86 -16.66
CA LYS A 118 -3.17 7.06 -15.56
C LYS A 118 -1.81 6.43 -15.90
N LYS A 119 -1.63 6.02 -17.15
CA LYS A 119 -0.40 5.36 -17.56
C LYS A 119 0.76 6.34 -17.49
N THR A 120 0.66 7.47 -18.17
CA THR A 120 1.72 8.48 -18.21
C THR A 120 2.11 9.00 -16.82
N ILE A 121 1.16 9.08 -15.88
CA ILE A 121 1.46 9.58 -14.53
C ILE A 121 2.08 8.52 -13.65
N ASN A 122 1.68 7.25 -13.80
CA ASN A 122 2.15 6.16 -12.97
C ASN A 122 3.39 5.45 -13.54
N ASP A 123 3.72 5.66 -14.83
CA ASP A 123 4.90 5.08 -15.50
C ASP A 123 6.24 5.70 -15.04
N VAL A 124 6.21 6.44 -13.93
CA VAL A 124 7.37 7.11 -13.30
C VAL A 124 8.08 6.17 -12.32
N THR A 125 8.07 4.85 -12.54
CA THR A 125 8.67 3.90 -11.62
C THR A 125 10.09 3.52 -12.04
N ASP A 126 11.02 3.51 -11.08
CA ASP A 126 12.36 2.97 -11.29
C ASP A 126 12.24 1.47 -11.58
N PRO A 127 12.79 0.96 -12.70
CA PRO A 127 12.68 -0.45 -13.08
C PRO A 127 13.30 -1.40 -12.05
N GLU A 128 14.29 -0.94 -11.30
CA GLU A 128 14.89 -1.69 -10.20
C GLU A 128 13.93 -1.87 -9.03
N ALA A 129 13.19 -0.83 -8.67
CA ALA A 129 12.19 -0.88 -7.61
C ALA A 129 11.00 -1.78 -8.00
N GLU A 130 10.57 -1.75 -9.27
CA GLU A 130 9.52 -2.67 -9.76
C GLU A 130 9.95 -4.13 -9.72
N ALA A 131 11.18 -4.42 -10.11
CA ALA A 131 11.73 -5.77 -10.06
C ALA A 131 11.83 -6.30 -8.62
N GLU A 132 12.19 -5.45 -7.66
CA GLU A 132 12.24 -5.82 -6.24
C GLU A 132 10.84 -6.06 -5.65
N VAL A 133 9.88 -5.19 -6.00
CA VAL A 133 8.46 -5.36 -5.62
C VAL A 133 7.89 -6.65 -6.22
N ALA A 134 8.17 -6.95 -7.48
CA ALA A 134 7.74 -8.18 -8.13
C ALA A 134 8.30 -9.42 -7.43
N ARG A 135 9.60 -9.43 -7.11
CA ARG A 135 10.21 -10.53 -6.34
C ARG A 135 9.57 -10.75 -4.98
N LEU A 136 9.32 -9.67 -4.24
CA LEU A 136 8.66 -9.75 -2.94
C LEU A 136 7.22 -10.27 -3.05
N HIS A 137 6.48 -9.88 -4.08
CA HIS A 137 5.15 -10.41 -4.34
C HIS A 137 5.18 -11.89 -4.70
N GLU A 138 6.14 -12.34 -5.49
CA GLU A 138 6.31 -13.76 -5.83
C GLU A 138 6.63 -14.60 -4.59
N VAL A 139 7.54 -14.13 -3.74
CA VAL A 139 7.87 -14.80 -2.47
C VAL A 139 6.65 -14.89 -1.55
N GLN A 140 5.89 -13.82 -1.42
CA GLN A 140 4.66 -13.81 -0.62
C GLN A 140 3.60 -14.79 -1.17
N LYS A 141 3.47 -14.86 -2.49
CA LYS A 141 2.55 -15.78 -3.14
C LYS A 141 2.95 -17.23 -2.88
N GLN A 142 4.24 -17.54 -3.01
CA GLN A 142 4.77 -18.87 -2.72
C GLN A 142 4.60 -19.26 -1.24
N GLU A 143 4.87 -18.34 -0.29
CA GLU A 143 4.65 -18.57 1.14
C GLU A 143 3.15 -18.81 1.45
N HIS A 144 2.26 -18.06 0.82
CA HIS A 144 0.82 -18.23 1.00
C HIS A 144 0.33 -19.56 0.42
N GLU A 145 0.82 -19.94 -0.76
CA GLU A 145 0.51 -21.23 -1.39
C GLU A 145 1.05 -22.41 -0.56
N ALA A 146 2.28 -22.30 -0.04
CA ALA A 146 2.87 -23.30 0.83
C ALA A 146 2.08 -23.45 2.15
N ALA A 147 1.71 -22.33 2.78
CA ALA A 147 0.90 -22.34 3.99
C ALA A 147 -0.52 -22.89 3.76
N ALA A 148 -1.10 -22.64 2.59
CA ALA A 148 -2.39 -23.21 2.21
C ALA A 148 -2.29 -24.72 1.97
N ALA A 149 -1.21 -25.18 1.34
CA ALA A 149 -0.94 -26.59 1.11
C ALA A 149 -0.69 -27.35 2.43
N GLU A 150 0.05 -26.75 3.37
CA GLU A 150 0.25 -27.33 4.71
C GLU A 150 -1.07 -27.48 5.47
N LYS A 151 -1.92 -26.47 5.47
CA LYS A 151 -3.24 -26.52 6.10
C LYS A 151 -4.12 -27.58 5.47
N ALA A 152 -4.17 -27.64 4.13
CA ALA A 152 -4.94 -28.67 3.42
C ALA A 152 -4.45 -30.09 3.74
N ALA A 153 -3.13 -30.28 3.89
CA ALA A 153 -2.56 -31.56 4.28
C ALA A 153 -2.85 -31.93 5.76
N GLU A 154 -2.94 -30.94 6.62
CA GLU A 154 -3.28 -31.11 8.03
C GLU A 154 -4.77 -31.45 8.21
N ASP A 155 -5.64 -30.74 7.47
CA ASP A 155 -7.08 -31.00 7.45
C ASP A 155 -7.38 -32.40 6.90
N ALA A 156 -6.72 -32.82 5.82
CA ALA A 156 -6.85 -34.17 5.26
C ALA A 156 -6.41 -35.28 6.25
N LYS A 157 -5.35 -35.01 7.05
CA LYS A 157 -4.92 -35.95 8.10
C LYS A 157 -5.90 -36.02 9.25
N LEU A 158 -6.57 -34.92 9.58
CA LEU A 158 -7.60 -34.88 10.61
C LEU A 158 -8.86 -35.62 10.18
N GLU A 159 -9.27 -35.42 8.91
CA GLU A 159 -10.40 -36.17 8.31
C GLU A 159 -10.12 -37.67 8.27
N ALA A 160 -8.95 -38.10 7.81
CA ALA A 160 -8.56 -39.50 7.80
C ALA A 160 -8.58 -40.15 9.19
N LYS A 161 -8.12 -39.41 10.22
CA LYS A 161 -8.18 -39.88 11.61
C LYS A 161 -9.63 -39.97 12.13
N ALA A 162 -10.47 -39.02 11.75
CA ALA A 162 -11.89 -39.05 12.12
C ALA A 162 -12.61 -40.25 11.52
N ASP A 163 -12.33 -40.57 10.25
CA ASP A 163 -12.88 -41.72 9.54
C ASP A 163 -12.40 -43.04 10.18
N GLU A 164 -11.13 -43.16 10.57
CA GLU A 164 -10.63 -44.33 11.30
C GLU A 164 -11.31 -44.51 12.66
N VAL A 165 -11.57 -43.45 13.39
CA VAL A 165 -12.27 -43.51 14.69
C VAL A 165 -13.73 -43.91 14.49
N GLN A 166 -14.40 -43.41 13.45
CA GLN A 166 -15.75 -43.79 13.11
C GLN A 166 -15.87 -45.27 12.70
N ALA A 167 -14.94 -45.74 11.85
CA ALA A 167 -14.88 -47.16 11.45
C ALA A 167 -14.69 -48.10 12.65
N ARG A 168 -13.84 -47.77 13.62
CA ARG A 168 -13.66 -48.55 14.85
C ARG A 168 -14.89 -48.54 15.75
N HIS A 169 -15.67 -47.47 15.72
CA HIS A 169 -16.90 -47.38 16.51
C HIS A 169 -18.00 -48.25 15.93
N ASP A 170 -18.06 -48.36 14.59
CA ASP A 170 -19.03 -49.17 13.87
C ASP A 170 -18.73 -50.69 13.93
N GLU A 171 -17.44 -51.08 14.02
CA GLU A 171 -17.03 -52.48 14.25
C GLU A 171 -17.30 -52.97 15.68
N SER A 172 -17.52 -52.07 16.61
CA SER A 172 -17.72 -52.39 18.05
C SER A 172 -19.22 -52.52 18.44
N LYS A 173 -20.15 -52.39 17.47
CA LYS A 173 -21.59 -52.55 17.66
C LYS A 173 -22.10 -53.85 17.09
#